data_b84ff90a422ddc33d24369605ad36036
#
_entry.id   b84ff90a422ddc33d24369605ad36036
#
_cell.length_a   1.000
_cell.length_b   1.000
_cell.length_c   1.000
_cell.angle_alpha   90.00
_cell.angle_beta   90.00
_cell.angle_gamma   90.00
#
_symmetry.space_group_name_H-M   'P 1'
#
loop_
_entity.id
_entity.type
_entity.pdbx_description
1 polymer ?
#
loop_
_entity_poly.entity_id
_entity_poly.type
_entity_poly.pdbx_seq_one_letter_code
_entity_poly.pdbx_strand_id
1 'polypeptide(L)'
;LDNSPDVAELVSTSPTNNVDQGMKIFIAGASGFIGAHLIRALSASGHELVTVSRTSKTPSPQSRTQAFVWDGRSMGEWSQALKTCEAVINLSGESLAAERWNTEIKKRFRSSRVDITSLLVDAMDDSAVHTFINASAVGYYGNIESGDVDESFPHSNDELGRLCADWEDAAFRASPKRRVVVLRIGVVLGKEGGALREMLTPFRLFVGGHPGSGRAWFPWIHVGDVVRAIEFCLSNRGVQGPVNLCSPNPVTMKSFASTLGRVIHRPSWAHPPIWVLRILLGEFAKYVVTGQKAVPAKLLKHGFVFEYPMLDGALRHLLLQ
;
A
#
# COMPACT_ATOMS: atom_id res chain seq x y z
N LEU A 1 -29.34 -65.54 10.34
CA LEU A 1 -27.93 -65.22 10.01
C LEU A 1 -27.92 -63.85 9.41
N ASP A 2 -27.85 -62.92 10.31
CA ASP A 2 -27.77 -61.47 10.04
C ASP A 2 -26.29 -61.08 9.93
N ASN A 3 -25.92 -60.51 8.81
CA ASN A 3 -24.57 -60.04 8.56
C ASN A 3 -24.65 -58.56 8.12
N SER A 4 -24.87 -57.68 9.10
CA SER A 4 -24.68 -56.25 8.91
C SER A 4 -23.20 -55.89 9.22
N PRO A 5 -22.47 -55.24 8.32
CA PRO A 5 -21.12 -54.78 8.67
C PRO A 5 -21.17 -53.49 9.50
N ASP A 6 -20.33 -53.52 10.51
CA ASP A 6 -20.06 -52.52 11.54
C ASP A 6 -19.69 -51.17 10.94
N VAL A 7 -20.47 -50.12 11.29
CA VAL A 7 -20.28 -48.72 10.85
C VAL A 7 -19.54 -47.96 11.96
N ALA A 8 -18.35 -48.42 12.33
CA ALA A 8 -17.57 -47.81 13.40
C ALA A 8 -16.09 -47.60 13.04
N GLU A 9 -15.79 -47.04 11.86
CA GLU A 9 -14.43 -46.52 11.56
C GLU A 9 -14.41 -45.45 10.47
N LEU A 10 -15.18 -44.38 10.69
CA LEU A 10 -14.94 -43.11 10.05
C LEU A 10 -14.44 -42.11 11.09
N VAL A 11 -13.25 -42.43 11.64
CA VAL A 11 -12.53 -41.52 12.53
C VAL A 11 -12.16 -40.25 11.70
N SER A 12 -12.78 -39.20 12.13
CA SER A 12 -12.51 -37.82 11.73
C SER A 12 -11.00 -37.54 11.69
N THR A 13 -10.47 -37.38 10.51
CA THR A 13 -9.25 -36.59 10.33
C THR A 13 -9.66 -35.11 10.39
N SER A 14 -9.72 -34.57 11.60
CA SER A 14 -9.68 -33.13 11.81
C SER A 14 -8.45 -32.59 11.11
N PRO A 15 -8.56 -31.48 10.35
CA PRO A 15 -7.38 -30.85 9.81
C PRO A 15 -6.52 -30.44 11.00
N THR A 16 -5.33 -31.03 11.08
CA THR A 16 -4.29 -30.62 12.02
C THR A 16 -4.13 -29.11 11.92
N ASN A 17 -4.43 -28.41 13.00
CA ASN A 17 -4.02 -27.03 13.24
C ASN A 17 -2.49 -26.99 13.08
N ASN A 18 -2.01 -26.72 11.89
CA ASN A 18 -0.69 -26.18 11.70
C ASN A 18 -0.71 -24.82 12.43
N VAL A 19 -0.16 -24.80 13.62
CA VAL A 19 0.29 -23.56 14.27
C VAL A 19 1.16 -22.89 13.23
N ASP A 20 0.69 -21.77 12.71
CA ASP A 20 1.31 -21.02 11.62
C ASP A 20 2.75 -20.70 12.06
N GLN A 21 3.72 -21.48 11.55
CA GLN A 21 5.13 -21.19 11.81
C GLN A 21 5.41 -19.88 11.10
N GLY A 22 5.76 -18.85 11.88
CA GLY A 22 6.00 -17.51 11.36
C GLY A 22 6.98 -17.55 10.19
N MET A 23 6.61 -16.97 9.06
CA MET A 23 7.47 -16.86 7.86
C MET A 23 8.65 -15.92 8.11
N LYS A 24 9.74 -16.13 7.40
CA LYS A 24 10.83 -15.16 7.29
C LYS A 24 10.56 -14.22 6.11
N ILE A 25 10.41 -12.92 6.39
CA ILE A 25 9.92 -11.93 5.44
C ILE A 25 10.95 -10.80 5.28
N PHE A 26 11.34 -10.52 4.04
CA PHE A 26 12.18 -9.36 3.71
C PHE A 26 11.31 -8.14 3.42
N ILE A 27 11.62 -6.98 4.02
CA ILE A 27 10.86 -5.74 3.86
C ILE A 27 11.78 -4.59 3.44
N ALA A 28 11.59 -4.09 2.23
CA ALA A 28 12.15 -2.82 1.77
C ALA A 28 11.13 -1.69 2.00
N GLY A 29 11.62 -0.52 2.42
CA GLY A 29 10.74 0.61 2.80
C GLY A 29 10.20 0.50 4.24
N ALA A 30 10.84 -0.30 5.08
CA ALA A 30 10.51 -0.58 6.47
C ALA A 30 10.39 0.69 7.34
N SER A 31 11.21 1.72 7.09
CA SER A 31 11.21 3.00 7.82
C SER A 31 10.14 3.99 7.35
N GLY A 32 9.39 3.65 6.29
CA GLY A 32 8.28 4.46 5.78
C GLY A 32 7.04 4.37 6.66
N PHE A 33 6.05 5.24 6.38
CA PHE A 33 4.80 5.30 7.14
C PHE A 33 4.06 3.93 7.17
N ILE A 34 3.80 3.32 6.02
CA ILE A 34 3.17 1.99 5.94
C ILE A 34 4.09 0.92 6.54
N GLY A 35 5.38 0.97 6.21
CA GLY A 35 6.38 -0.01 6.67
C GLY A 35 6.45 -0.12 8.19
N ALA A 36 6.42 1.01 8.90
CA ALA A 36 6.45 1.04 10.36
C ALA A 36 5.24 0.36 11.01
N HIS A 37 4.04 0.53 10.43
CA HIS A 37 2.82 -0.18 10.87
C HIS A 37 2.89 -1.67 10.54
N LEU A 38 3.36 -2.01 9.34
CA LEU A 38 3.48 -3.38 8.88
C LEU A 38 4.46 -4.20 9.74
N ILE A 39 5.63 -3.65 10.06
CA ILE A 39 6.60 -4.33 10.93
C ILE A 39 5.99 -4.67 12.28
N ARG A 40 5.26 -3.74 12.89
CA ARG A 40 4.59 -4.00 14.19
C ARG A 40 3.60 -5.15 14.10
N ALA A 41 2.78 -5.17 13.06
CA ALA A 41 1.78 -6.23 12.85
C ALA A 41 2.44 -7.59 12.59
N LEU A 42 3.34 -7.68 11.61
CA LEU A 42 4.02 -8.93 11.25
C LEU A 42 4.85 -9.49 12.41
N SER A 43 5.50 -8.63 13.19
CA SER A 43 6.23 -9.08 14.39
C SER A 43 5.28 -9.62 15.47
N ALA A 44 4.12 -8.98 15.68
CA ALA A 44 3.09 -9.45 16.59
C ALA A 44 2.49 -10.79 16.16
N SER A 45 2.41 -11.03 14.85
CA SER A 45 1.98 -12.30 14.24
C SER A 45 3.08 -13.38 14.25
N GLY A 46 4.25 -13.10 14.86
CA GLY A 46 5.31 -14.10 15.07
C GLY A 46 6.25 -14.33 13.88
N HIS A 47 6.20 -13.48 12.86
CA HIS A 47 7.11 -13.55 11.71
C HIS A 47 8.55 -13.13 12.06
N GLU A 48 9.53 -13.72 11.39
CA GLU A 48 10.93 -13.26 11.38
C GLU A 48 11.11 -12.21 10.29
N LEU A 49 11.66 -11.04 10.61
CA LEU A 49 11.76 -9.95 9.67
C LEU A 49 13.21 -9.63 9.31
N VAL A 50 13.44 -9.41 8.02
CA VAL A 50 14.68 -8.83 7.49
C VAL A 50 14.32 -7.49 6.87
N THR A 51 14.88 -6.40 7.38
CA THR A 51 14.54 -5.06 6.92
C THR A 51 15.74 -4.34 6.34
N VAL A 52 15.49 -3.51 5.33
CA VAL A 52 16.49 -2.62 4.77
C VAL A 52 16.04 -1.16 4.82
N SER A 53 16.97 -0.27 5.13
CA SER A 53 16.76 1.18 5.10
C SER A 53 18.00 1.92 4.63
N ARG A 54 17.83 3.17 4.13
CA ARG A 54 18.96 4.02 3.72
C ARG A 54 19.71 4.65 4.91
N THR A 55 19.13 4.58 6.08
CA THR A 55 19.70 5.12 7.32
C THR A 55 19.58 4.08 8.42
N SER A 56 20.46 4.16 9.42
CA SER A 56 20.46 3.28 10.60
C SER A 56 19.24 3.44 11.53
N LYS A 57 18.36 4.39 11.23
CA LYS A 57 17.08 4.57 11.95
C LYS A 57 16.07 3.51 11.51
N THR A 58 16.33 2.27 11.82
CA THR A 58 15.33 1.20 11.75
C THR A 58 14.44 1.31 13.00
N PRO A 59 13.13 1.01 12.90
CA PRO A 59 12.30 0.84 14.10
C PRO A 59 13.01 -0.10 15.07
N SER A 60 12.94 0.19 16.38
CA SER A 60 13.60 -0.58 17.45
C SER A 60 13.52 -2.09 17.15
N PRO A 61 14.63 -2.81 17.11
CA PRO A 61 14.63 -4.21 16.75
C PRO A 61 13.78 -4.97 17.76
N GLN A 62 12.61 -5.45 17.31
CA GLN A 62 11.90 -6.47 18.04
C GLN A 62 12.75 -7.75 17.95
N SER A 63 12.65 -8.65 18.91
CA SER A 63 13.59 -9.77 19.13
C SER A 63 13.81 -10.74 17.95
N ARG A 64 13.09 -10.58 16.82
CA ARG A 64 13.19 -11.40 15.60
C ARG A 64 13.39 -10.57 14.33
N THR A 65 13.96 -9.36 14.45
CA THR A 65 14.19 -8.48 13.30
C THR A 65 15.67 -8.27 13.04
N GLN A 66 16.16 -8.64 11.86
CA GLN A 66 17.47 -8.27 11.34
C GLN A 66 17.35 -7.00 10.50
N ALA A 67 18.22 -6.02 10.71
CA ALA A 67 18.21 -4.76 9.99
C ALA A 67 19.52 -4.51 9.27
N PHE A 68 19.44 -4.13 8.00
CA PHE A 68 20.59 -3.78 7.17
C PHE A 68 20.48 -2.35 6.66
N VAL A 69 21.61 -1.71 6.51
CA VAL A 69 21.72 -0.44 5.78
C VAL A 69 22.07 -0.75 4.33
N TRP A 70 21.38 -0.12 3.38
CA TRP A 70 21.64 -0.26 1.96
C TRP A 70 21.60 1.10 1.25
N ASP A 71 22.22 1.17 0.09
CA ASP A 71 22.16 2.36 -0.77
C ASP A 71 20.98 2.38 -1.75
N GLY A 72 20.26 1.25 -1.87
CA GLY A 72 19.17 1.03 -2.83
C GLY A 72 19.66 0.93 -4.28
N ARG A 73 20.96 0.65 -4.51
CA ARG A 73 21.58 0.63 -5.84
C ARG A 73 22.43 -0.60 -6.09
N SER A 74 23.08 -1.11 -5.05
CA SER A 74 24.01 -2.22 -5.17
C SER A 74 23.64 -3.41 -4.29
N MET A 75 24.06 -4.61 -4.72
CA MET A 75 23.99 -5.81 -3.90
C MET A 75 24.95 -5.68 -2.70
N GLY A 76 24.60 -6.30 -1.59
CA GLY A 76 25.40 -6.29 -0.37
C GLY A 76 24.98 -7.43 0.56
N GLU A 77 25.37 -7.38 1.82
CA GLU A 77 25.03 -8.41 2.83
C GLU A 77 23.53 -8.65 2.94
N TRP A 78 22.71 -7.61 2.76
CA TRP A 78 21.26 -7.70 2.76
C TRP A 78 20.72 -8.68 1.72
N SER A 79 21.40 -8.81 0.57
CA SER A 79 20.95 -9.71 -0.51
C SER A 79 21.12 -11.19 -0.13
N GLN A 80 22.12 -11.52 0.68
CA GLN A 80 22.28 -12.88 1.21
C GLN A 80 21.19 -13.20 2.24
N ALA A 81 20.85 -12.24 3.10
CA ALA A 81 19.75 -12.39 4.06
C ALA A 81 18.39 -12.53 3.32
N LEU A 82 18.17 -11.76 2.25
CA LEU A 82 16.96 -11.87 1.41
C LEU A 82 16.78 -13.29 0.85
N LYS A 83 17.87 -13.93 0.39
CA LYS A 83 17.81 -15.29 -0.20
C LYS A 83 17.26 -16.34 0.77
N THR A 84 17.35 -16.11 2.07
CA THR A 84 16.82 -17.01 3.11
C THR A 84 15.37 -16.74 3.45
N CYS A 85 14.75 -15.70 2.90
CA CYS A 85 13.37 -15.31 3.16
C CYS A 85 12.40 -16.08 2.25
N GLU A 86 11.17 -16.27 2.73
CA GLU A 86 10.07 -16.91 2.00
C GLU A 86 9.25 -15.91 1.20
N ALA A 87 9.17 -14.68 1.69
CA ALA A 87 8.47 -13.59 1.03
C ALA A 87 9.30 -12.30 1.03
N VAL A 88 9.08 -11.48 0.01
CA VAL A 88 9.63 -10.12 -0.10
C VAL A 88 8.48 -9.13 -0.22
N ILE A 89 8.50 -8.09 0.60
CA ILE A 89 7.56 -6.97 0.54
C ILE A 89 8.34 -5.70 0.22
N ASN A 90 8.05 -5.08 -0.92
CA ASN A 90 8.67 -3.82 -1.34
C ASN A 90 7.68 -2.66 -1.21
N LEU A 91 7.90 -1.80 -0.23
CA LEU A 91 7.19 -0.54 -0.02
C LEU A 91 8.09 0.68 -0.29
N SER A 92 9.20 0.48 -1.00
CA SER A 92 10.14 1.55 -1.32
C SER A 92 9.54 2.54 -2.30
N GLY A 93 9.76 3.83 -2.05
CA GLY A 93 9.32 4.92 -2.90
C GLY A 93 9.42 6.26 -2.19
N GLU A 94 9.98 7.27 -2.84
CA GLU A 94 9.99 8.62 -2.31
C GLU A 94 8.61 9.26 -2.40
N SER A 95 8.27 10.14 -1.44
CA SER A 95 7.00 10.86 -1.46
C SER A 95 6.90 11.78 -2.68
N LEU A 96 5.83 11.64 -3.46
CA LEU A 96 5.57 12.47 -4.64
C LEU A 96 5.21 13.91 -4.30
N ALA A 97 4.77 14.16 -3.06
CA ALA A 97 4.34 15.47 -2.57
C ALA A 97 5.43 16.22 -1.79
N ALA A 98 6.62 15.62 -1.57
CA ALA A 98 7.64 16.20 -0.71
C ALA A 98 8.33 17.42 -1.34
N GLU A 99 8.45 17.46 -2.65
CA GLU A 99 9.17 18.49 -3.39
C GLU A 99 8.43 18.88 -4.67
N ARG A 100 8.68 20.09 -5.17
CA ARG A 100 8.13 20.51 -6.48
C ARG A 100 8.76 19.71 -7.61
N TRP A 101 7.94 19.19 -8.51
CA TRP A 101 8.39 18.35 -9.61
C TRP A 101 9.25 19.13 -10.62
N ASN A 102 10.38 18.56 -10.95
CA ASN A 102 11.27 18.92 -12.04
C ASN A 102 11.90 17.64 -12.61
N THR A 103 12.70 17.76 -13.64
CA THR A 103 13.32 16.60 -14.32
C THR A 103 14.14 15.73 -13.35
N GLU A 104 14.87 16.34 -12.42
CA GLU A 104 15.74 15.62 -11.48
C GLU A 104 14.91 14.87 -10.42
N ILE A 105 13.88 15.52 -9.89
CA ILE A 105 12.93 14.89 -8.94
C ILE A 105 12.20 13.73 -9.60
N LYS A 106 11.80 13.85 -10.86
CA LYS A 106 11.14 12.77 -11.61
C LYS A 106 12.06 11.56 -11.82
N LYS A 107 13.36 11.78 -12.10
CA LYS A 107 14.35 10.71 -12.14
C LYS A 107 14.47 10.00 -10.79
N ARG A 108 14.49 10.74 -9.69
CA ARG A 108 14.51 10.17 -8.33
C ARG A 108 13.26 9.34 -8.04
N PHE A 109 12.08 9.79 -8.46
CA PHE A 109 10.84 9.01 -8.31
C PHE A 109 10.92 7.69 -9.06
N ARG A 110 11.49 7.70 -10.28
CA ARG A 110 11.71 6.48 -11.05
C ARG A 110 12.72 5.57 -10.35
N SER A 111 13.88 6.08 -9.97
CA SER A 111 14.93 5.25 -9.35
C SER A 111 14.49 4.69 -8.00
N SER A 112 13.77 5.47 -7.19
CA SER A 112 13.27 5.00 -5.89
C SER A 112 12.19 3.91 -5.99
N ARG A 113 11.66 3.64 -7.19
CA ARG A 113 10.62 2.65 -7.48
C ARG A 113 11.12 1.56 -8.42
N VAL A 114 11.36 1.92 -9.67
CA VAL A 114 11.67 0.97 -10.75
C VAL A 114 13.03 0.33 -10.53
N ASP A 115 14.08 1.14 -10.26
CA ASP A 115 15.44 0.61 -10.13
C ASP A 115 15.57 -0.24 -8.85
N ILE A 116 14.97 0.21 -7.73
CA ILE A 116 14.94 -0.58 -6.49
C ILE A 116 14.16 -1.89 -6.69
N THR A 117 13.02 -1.85 -7.38
CA THR A 117 12.25 -3.08 -7.65
C THR A 117 13.04 -4.04 -8.52
N SER A 118 13.72 -3.55 -9.56
CA SER A 118 14.61 -4.37 -10.40
C SER A 118 15.73 -5.01 -9.60
N LEU A 119 16.39 -4.22 -8.72
CA LEU A 119 17.45 -4.71 -7.84
C LEU A 119 16.96 -5.84 -6.91
N LEU A 120 15.75 -5.70 -6.34
CA LEU A 120 15.16 -6.73 -5.50
C LEU A 120 14.79 -7.98 -6.29
N VAL A 121 14.25 -7.83 -7.51
CA VAL A 121 13.95 -8.97 -8.40
C VAL A 121 15.21 -9.74 -8.73
N ASP A 122 16.30 -9.04 -9.08
CA ASP A 122 17.60 -9.67 -9.38
C ASP A 122 18.20 -10.35 -8.11
N ALA A 123 18.02 -9.75 -6.92
CA ALA A 123 18.46 -10.32 -5.64
C ALA A 123 17.70 -11.61 -5.25
N MET A 124 16.48 -11.77 -5.74
CA MET A 124 15.69 -12.97 -5.49
C MET A 124 16.13 -14.18 -6.32
N ASP A 125 16.99 -14.03 -7.32
CA ASP A 125 17.48 -15.18 -8.08
C ASP A 125 18.22 -16.18 -7.16
N ASP A 126 17.97 -17.47 -7.40
CA ASP A 126 18.48 -18.59 -6.60
C ASP A 126 18.17 -18.45 -5.08
N SER A 127 16.96 -18.01 -4.75
CA SER A 127 16.49 -17.82 -3.40
C SER A 127 15.28 -18.71 -3.05
N ALA A 128 14.98 -18.82 -1.77
CA ALA A 128 13.78 -19.50 -1.26
C ALA A 128 12.49 -18.67 -1.44
N VAL A 129 12.58 -17.43 -1.89
CA VAL A 129 11.42 -16.52 -2.04
C VAL A 129 10.42 -17.09 -3.04
N HIS A 130 9.21 -17.35 -2.58
CA HIS A 130 8.09 -17.81 -3.41
C HIS A 130 6.99 -16.74 -3.59
N THR A 131 7.01 -15.67 -2.79
CA THR A 131 6.02 -14.59 -2.85
C THR A 131 6.70 -13.22 -2.89
N PHE A 132 6.34 -12.41 -3.87
CA PHE A 132 6.77 -11.02 -3.99
C PHE A 132 5.56 -10.09 -3.96
N ILE A 133 5.48 -9.22 -2.95
CA ILE A 133 4.47 -8.17 -2.84
C ILE A 133 5.15 -6.83 -3.10
N ASN A 134 4.75 -6.16 -4.17
CA ASN A 134 5.34 -4.87 -4.56
C ASN A 134 4.31 -3.75 -4.48
N ALA A 135 4.68 -2.61 -3.93
CA ALA A 135 3.85 -1.43 -3.99
C ALA A 135 3.71 -0.90 -5.43
N SER A 136 2.56 -0.33 -5.71
CA SER A 136 2.21 0.53 -6.84
C SER A 136 1.26 1.60 -6.32
N ALA A 137 0.58 2.32 -7.17
CA ALA A 137 -0.39 3.34 -6.76
C ALA A 137 -1.60 3.36 -7.69
N VAL A 138 -2.76 3.77 -7.17
CA VAL A 138 -3.96 4.04 -7.99
C VAL A 138 -3.74 5.14 -9.04
N GLY A 139 -2.66 5.93 -8.92
CA GLY A 139 -2.19 6.83 -9.97
C GLY A 139 -1.91 6.16 -11.31
N TYR A 140 -1.79 4.83 -11.33
CA TYR A 140 -1.76 3.98 -12.52
C TYR A 140 -2.88 4.31 -13.51
N TYR A 141 -4.08 4.56 -13.01
CA TYR A 141 -5.28 4.77 -13.83
C TYR A 141 -5.44 6.21 -14.36
N GLY A 142 -4.75 7.20 -13.75
CA GLY A 142 -4.93 8.61 -14.08
C GLY A 142 -6.29 9.17 -13.67
N ASN A 143 -6.81 10.12 -14.45
CA ASN A 143 -8.10 10.77 -14.17
C ASN A 143 -9.25 10.07 -14.89
N ILE A 144 -10.19 9.49 -14.12
CA ILE A 144 -11.42 8.87 -14.62
C ILE A 144 -12.60 9.46 -13.84
N GLU A 145 -13.41 10.26 -14.53
CA GLU A 145 -14.46 11.06 -13.88
C GLU A 145 -15.67 10.22 -13.44
N SER A 146 -15.96 9.11 -14.14
CA SER A 146 -17.14 8.31 -13.90
C SER A 146 -16.90 6.82 -14.07
N GLY A 147 -17.73 6.00 -13.41
CA GLY A 147 -17.62 4.54 -13.40
C GLY A 147 -16.65 4.02 -12.35
N ASP A 148 -16.86 2.78 -11.94
CA ASP A 148 -15.97 2.06 -11.04
C ASP A 148 -14.73 1.60 -11.80
N VAL A 149 -13.55 1.75 -11.17
CA VAL A 149 -12.25 1.40 -11.74
C VAL A 149 -11.68 0.24 -10.94
N ASP A 150 -11.78 -0.96 -11.47
CA ASP A 150 -11.21 -2.17 -10.90
C ASP A 150 -9.78 -2.46 -11.44
N GLU A 151 -9.23 -3.58 -11.05
CA GLU A 151 -7.87 -3.97 -11.38
C GLU A 151 -7.64 -4.30 -12.87
N SER A 152 -8.70 -4.47 -13.66
CA SER A 152 -8.62 -4.77 -15.10
C SER A 152 -8.41 -3.53 -15.98
N PHE A 153 -8.64 -2.32 -15.43
CA PHE A 153 -8.47 -1.08 -16.18
C PHE A 153 -7.01 -0.85 -16.60
N PRO A 154 -6.78 -0.34 -17.82
CA PRO A 154 -5.45 -0.04 -18.32
C PRO A 154 -4.83 1.17 -17.59
N HIS A 155 -3.51 1.31 -17.70
CA HIS A 155 -2.83 2.51 -17.21
C HIS A 155 -3.11 3.74 -18.08
N SER A 156 -3.05 4.90 -17.45
CA SER A 156 -3.13 6.16 -18.18
C SER A 156 -1.81 6.48 -18.90
N ASN A 157 -1.91 7.30 -19.94
CA ASN A 157 -0.74 7.77 -20.70
C ASN A 157 -0.08 9.01 -20.08
N ASP A 158 -0.53 9.47 -18.90
CA ASP A 158 0.15 10.55 -18.19
C ASP A 158 1.43 10.07 -17.50
N GLU A 159 2.18 10.99 -16.94
CA GLU A 159 3.50 10.72 -16.37
C GLU A 159 3.44 9.77 -15.17
N LEU A 160 2.41 9.93 -14.31
CA LEU A 160 2.26 9.07 -13.12
C LEU A 160 1.78 7.67 -13.51
N GLY A 161 0.85 7.56 -14.47
CA GLY A 161 0.39 6.27 -14.98
C GLY A 161 1.52 5.47 -15.62
N ARG A 162 2.35 6.12 -16.45
CA ARG A 162 3.55 5.47 -17.03
C ARG A 162 4.56 5.06 -15.98
N LEU A 163 4.82 5.92 -14.98
CA LEU A 163 5.72 5.56 -13.89
C LEU A 163 5.22 4.34 -13.12
N CYS A 164 3.92 4.27 -12.84
CA CYS A 164 3.32 3.11 -12.17
C CYS A 164 3.39 1.85 -13.05
N ALA A 165 3.14 1.97 -14.36
CA ALA A 165 3.27 0.85 -15.30
C ALA A 165 4.70 0.30 -15.34
N ASP A 166 5.72 1.17 -15.51
CA ASP A 166 7.13 0.76 -15.47
C ASP A 166 7.49 0.08 -14.13
N TRP A 167 6.91 0.55 -13.03
CA TRP A 167 7.13 -0.04 -11.70
C TRP A 167 6.52 -1.43 -11.58
N GLU A 168 5.29 -1.61 -12.09
CA GLU A 168 4.61 -2.92 -12.12
C GLU A 168 5.33 -3.89 -13.05
N ASP A 169 5.77 -3.44 -14.24
CA ASP A 169 6.54 -4.25 -15.19
C ASP A 169 7.84 -4.77 -14.55
N ALA A 170 8.55 -3.91 -13.83
CA ALA A 170 9.75 -4.33 -13.09
C ALA A 170 9.44 -5.44 -12.06
N ALA A 171 8.31 -5.34 -11.36
CA ALA A 171 7.89 -6.35 -10.39
C ALA A 171 7.48 -7.67 -11.08
N PHE A 172 6.77 -7.59 -12.20
CA PHE A 172 6.31 -8.78 -12.94
C PHE A 172 7.43 -9.59 -13.60
N ARG A 173 8.64 -9.05 -13.72
CA ARG A 173 9.82 -9.85 -14.10
C ARG A 173 10.04 -11.07 -13.17
N ALA A 174 9.55 -11.02 -11.94
CA ALA A 174 9.62 -12.14 -10.99
C ALA A 174 8.57 -13.24 -11.24
N SER A 175 7.49 -12.96 -12.00
CA SER A 175 6.33 -13.85 -12.18
C SER A 175 6.62 -15.27 -12.69
N PRO A 176 7.59 -15.50 -13.59
CA PRO A 176 7.84 -16.85 -14.08
C PRO A 176 8.25 -17.85 -12.98
N LYS A 177 8.80 -17.35 -11.89
CA LYS A 177 9.33 -18.17 -10.79
C LYS A 177 8.57 -17.99 -9.48
N ARG A 178 7.77 -16.94 -9.32
CA ARG A 178 7.21 -16.51 -8.04
C ARG A 178 5.78 -15.98 -8.19
N ARG A 179 5.00 -16.11 -7.14
CA ARG A 179 3.72 -15.40 -7.02
C ARG A 179 3.99 -13.92 -6.80
N VAL A 180 3.51 -13.08 -7.71
CA VAL A 180 3.66 -11.61 -7.63
C VAL A 180 2.31 -10.98 -7.33
N VAL A 181 2.28 -10.11 -6.33
CA VAL A 181 1.14 -9.24 -6.00
C VAL A 181 1.59 -7.80 -6.10
N VAL A 182 0.87 -6.99 -6.87
CA VAL A 182 1.16 -5.57 -7.02
C VAL A 182 0.05 -4.75 -6.39
N LEU A 183 0.39 -3.98 -5.36
CA LEU A 183 -0.56 -3.21 -4.57
C LEU A 183 -0.73 -1.81 -5.16
N ARG A 184 -1.82 -1.55 -5.89
CA ARG A 184 -2.21 -0.20 -6.34
C ARG A 184 -2.82 0.55 -5.17
N ILE A 185 -1.95 1.17 -4.37
CA ILE A 185 -2.30 1.80 -3.09
C ILE A 185 -2.99 3.14 -3.36
N GLY A 186 -4.15 3.34 -2.74
CA GLY A 186 -4.87 4.61 -2.67
C GLY A 186 -4.23 5.60 -1.71
N VAL A 187 -4.97 6.65 -1.36
CA VAL A 187 -4.51 7.65 -0.40
C VAL A 187 -4.64 7.10 1.02
N VAL A 188 -3.50 6.75 1.62
CA VAL A 188 -3.47 6.14 2.96
C VAL A 188 -3.69 7.20 4.03
N LEU A 189 -4.72 6.97 4.84
CA LEU A 189 -5.06 7.83 5.98
C LEU A 189 -4.47 7.25 7.27
N GLY A 190 -3.73 8.07 8.01
CA GLY A 190 -3.21 7.73 9.33
C GLY A 190 -2.84 8.97 10.13
N LYS A 191 -2.79 8.82 11.46
CA LYS A 191 -2.54 9.91 12.41
C LYS A 191 -1.06 10.37 12.38
N GLU A 192 -0.15 9.42 12.28
CA GLU A 192 1.29 9.66 12.44
C GLU A 192 2.00 10.01 11.12
N GLY A 193 1.29 9.92 9.99
CA GLY A 193 1.87 10.15 8.67
C GLY A 193 0.86 10.06 7.54
N GLY A 194 1.39 9.98 6.30
CA GLY A 194 0.56 9.94 5.11
C GLY A 194 -0.11 11.28 4.78
N ALA A 195 -1.03 11.25 3.82
CA ALA A 195 -1.68 12.46 3.30
C ALA A 195 -2.55 13.19 4.34
N LEU A 196 -3.13 12.47 5.30
CA LEU A 196 -4.06 13.06 6.28
C LEU A 196 -3.37 14.14 7.12
N ARG A 197 -2.13 13.92 7.53
CA ARG A 197 -1.36 14.88 8.34
C ARG A 197 -1.25 16.25 7.65
N GLU A 198 -0.93 16.23 6.37
CA GLU A 198 -0.79 17.45 5.56
C GLU A 198 -2.15 18.13 5.34
N MET A 199 -3.20 17.33 5.10
CA MET A 199 -4.55 17.82 4.90
C MET A 199 -5.17 18.44 6.17
N LEU A 200 -4.77 18.03 7.37
CA LEU A 200 -5.27 18.58 8.64
C LEU A 200 -4.83 20.03 8.87
N THR A 201 -3.68 20.46 8.38
CA THR A 201 -3.12 21.78 8.66
C THR A 201 -4.07 22.93 8.29
N PRO A 202 -4.63 23.02 7.06
CA PRO A 202 -5.55 24.09 6.73
C PRO A 202 -6.86 24.04 7.56
N PHE A 203 -7.34 22.88 7.93
CA PHE A 203 -8.53 22.77 8.79
C PHE A 203 -8.25 23.29 10.21
N ARG A 204 -7.08 22.99 10.78
CA ARG A 204 -6.66 23.53 12.08
C ARG A 204 -6.56 25.06 12.07
N LEU A 205 -6.24 25.64 10.93
CA LEU A 205 -6.18 27.08 10.69
C LEU A 205 -7.56 27.69 10.29
N PHE A 206 -8.65 26.91 10.36
CA PHE A 206 -10.01 27.32 9.98
C PHE A 206 -10.21 27.68 8.50
N VAL A 207 -9.25 27.34 7.64
CA VAL A 207 -9.30 27.53 6.19
C VAL A 207 -9.36 26.19 5.46
N GLY A 208 -9.93 25.17 6.11
CA GLY A 208 -10.13 23.85 5.52
C GLY A 208 -11.13 23.87 4.37
N GLY A 209 -10.99 22.90 3.46
CA GLY A 209 -11.89 22.73 2.34
C GLY A 209 -11.31 21.80 1.26
N HIS A 210 -11.86 21.86 0.07
CA HIS A 210 -11.45 21.02 -1.03
C HIS A 210 -10.83 21.83 -2.19
N PRO A 211 -9.79 21.33 -2.85
CA PRO A 211 -9.22 21.97 -4.01
C PRO A 211 -10.13 21.86 -5.24
N GLY A 212 -10.09 22.86 -6.10
CA GLY A 212 -10.82 22.91 -7.36
C GLY A 212 -12.33 22.71 -7.20
N SER A 213 -12.96 21.94 -8.08
CA SER A 213 -14.42 21.69 -8.06
C SER A 213 -14.87 20.75 -6.93
N GLY A 214 -13.95 20.02 -6.30
CA GLY A 214 -14.25 18.99 -5.32
C GLY A 214 -14.91 17.71 -5.88
N ARG A 215 -15.12 17.62 -7.21
CA ARG A 215 -15.75 16.47 -7.85
C ARG A 215 -14.80 15.30 -8.08
N ALA A 216 -13.50 15.53 -8.06
CA ALA A 216 -12.49 14.48 -8.20
C ALA A 216 -12.71 13.37 -7.17
N TRP A 217 -12.61 12.13 -7.61
CA TRP A 217 -12.67 10.98 -6.72
C TRP A 217 -11.42 10.90 -5.85
N PHE A 218 -11.61 10.48 -4.61
CA PHE A 218 -10.56 10.34 -3.61
C PHE A 218 -10.54 8.90 -3.10
N PRO A 219 -9.75 8.03 -3.76
CA PRO A 219 -9.62 6.61 -3.39
C PRO A 219 -8.76 6.49 -2.14
N TRP A 220 -9.38 6.58 -0.98
CA TRP A 220 -8.73 6.54 0.33
C TRP A 220 -8.71 5.13 0.92
N ILE A 221 -7.83 4.90 1.90
CA ILE A 221 -7.82 3.70 2.73
C ILE A 221 -7.25 4.02 4.12
N HIS A 222 -7.77 3.36 5.16
CA HIS A 222 -7.21 3.43 6.51
C HIS A 222 -5.92 2.63 6.61
N VAL A 223 -4.89 3.14 7.32
CA VAL A 223 -3.57 2.48 7.43
C VAL A 223 -3.67 1.07 8.02
N GLY A 224 -4.58 0.84 8.98
CA GLY A 224 -4.84 -0.49 9.53
C GLY A 224 -5.32 -1.47 8.47
N ASP A 225 -6.23 -1.05 7.59
CA ASP A 225 -6.70 -1.90 6.48
C ASP A 225 -5.61 -2.15 5.42
N VAL A 226 -4.68 -1.20 5.22
CA VAL A 226 -3.49 -1.45 4.37
C VAL A 226 -2.67 -2.62 4.91
N VAL A 227 -2.35 -2.58 6.21
CA VAL A 227 -1.56 -3.63 6.86
C VAL A 227 -2.27 -4.98 6.79
N ARG A 228 -3.55 -5.03 7.18
CA ARG A 228 -4.37 -6.25 7.13
C ARG A 228 -4.48 -6.83 5.72
N ALA A 229 -4.62 -5.97 4.71
CA ALA A 229 -4.67 -6.42 3.32
C ALA A 229 -3.32 -6.97 2.82
N ILE A 230 -2.19 -6.43 3.29
CA ILE A 230 -0.87 -7.01 2.99
C ILE A 230 -0.73 -8.39 3.65
N GLU A 231 -1.11 -8.55 4.91
CA GLU A 231 -1.11 -9.84 5.61
C GLU A 231 -2.06 -10.85 4.91
N PHE A 232 -3.24 -10.38 4.50
CA PHE A 232 -4.18 -11.19 3.72
C PHE A 232 -3.58 -11.64 2.39
N CYS A 233 -2.88 -10.75 1.67
CA CYS A 233 -2.18 -11.11 0.44
C CYS A 233 -0.99 -12.06 0.68
N LEU A 234 -0.33 -12.01 1.82
CA LEU A 234 0.71 -12.97 2.19
C LEU A 234 0.13 -14.37 2.36
N SER A 235 -0.92 -14.52 3.16
CA SER A 235 -1.54 -15.80 3.54
C SER A 235 -2.40 -16.39 2.43
N ASN A 236 -3.11 -15.58 1.65
CA ASN A 236 -4.02 -16.06 0.59
C ASN A 236 -3.29 -16.27 -0.75
N ARG A 237 -2.93 -17.52 -1.02
CA ARG A 237 -2.21 -17.89 -2.27
C ARG A 237 -3.02 -17.65 -3.54
N GLY A 238 -4.34 -17.54 -3.47
CA GLY A 238 -5.21 -17.24 -4.63
C GLY A 238 -5.10 -15.77 -5.08
N VAL A 239 -4.60 -14.86 -4.24
CA VAL A 239 -4.42 -13.46 -4.61
C VAL A 239 -3.10 -13.29 -5.35
N GLN A 240 -3.17 -12.86 -6.62
CA GLN A 240 -2.00 -12.57 -7.46
C GLN A 240 -2.28 -11.45 -8.48
N GLY A 241 -1.23 -10.89 -9.05
CA GLY A 241 -1.31 -9.76 -9.99
C GLY A 241 -1.67 -8.45 -9.31
N PRO A 242 -2.24 -7.46 -10.04
CA PRO A 242 -2.62 -6.17 -9.50
C PRO A 242 -3.78 -6.29 -8.51
N VAL A 243 -3.72 -5.52 -7.42
CA VAL A 243 -4.72 -5.44 -6.35
C VAL A 243 -4.93 -3.96 -5.99
N ASN A 244 -6.16 -3.47 -6.13
CA ASN A 244 -6.51 -2.13 -5.64
C ASN A 244 -6.57 -2.13 -4.11
N LEU A 245 -5.72 -1.33 -3.50
CA LEU A 245 -5.64 -1.18 -2.06
C LEU A 245 -6.28 0.15 -1.66
N CYS A 246 -7.60 0.19 -1.71
CA CYS A 246 -8.45 1.33 -1.38
C CYS A 246 -9.71 0.87 -0.65
N SER A 247 -10.39 1.79 0.05
CA SER A 247 -11.68 1.51 0.68
C SER A 247 -12.73 1.09 -0.35
N PRO A 248 -13.67 0.18 0.00
CA PRO A 248 -14.77 -0.20 -0.89
C PRO A 248 -15.76 0.96 -1.13
N ASN A 249 -15.69 2.03 -0.33
CA ASN A 249 -16.56 3.19 -0.44
C ASN A 249 -15.73 4.44 -0.79
N PRO A 250 -15.27 4.60 -2.03
CA PRO A 250 -14.57 5.80 -2.48
C PRO A 250 -15.49 7.02 -2.39
N VAL A 251 -14.92 8.18 -2.07
CA VAL A 251 -15.67 9.44 -1.92
C VAL A 251 -15.12 10.49 -2.88
N THR A 252 -15.86 11.60 -3.08
CA THR A 252 -15.31 12.76 -3.76
C THR A 252 -14.46 13.60 -2.80
N MET A 253 -13.56 14.42 -3.32
CA MET A 253 -12.74 15.33 -2.52
C MET A 253 -13.60 16.30 -1.69
N LYS A 254 -14.76 16.76 -2.22
CA LYS A 254 -15.72 17.56 -1.48
C LYS A 254 -16.31 16.80 -0.29
N SER A 255 -16.72 15.54 -0.51
CA SER A 255 -17.25 14.68 0.54
C SER A 255 -16.20 14.38 1.61
N PHE A 256 -14.95 14.11 1.20
CA PHE A 256 -13.84 13.93 2.13
C PHE A 256 -13.63 15.18 3.00
N ALA A 257 -13.51 16.36 2.38
CA ALA A 257 -13.26 17.61 3.10
C ALA A 257 -14.40 17.95 4.07
N SER A 258 -15.66 17.78 3.66
CA SER A 258 -16.84 18.00 4.50
C SER A 258 -16.85 17.03 5.69
N THR A 259 -16.56 15.74 5.48
CA THR A 259 -16.52 14.75 6.56
C THR A 259 -15.37 15.03 7.52
N LEU A 260 -14.18 15.35 7.01
CA LEU A 260 -13.04 15.73 7.85
C LEU A 260 -13.36 16.93 8.74
N GLY A 261 -13.88 18.01 8.14
CA GLY A 261 -14.29 19.21 8.89
C GLY A 261 -15.29 18.91 10.00
N ARG A 262 -16.30 18.09 9.72
CA ARG A 262 -17.29 17.65 10.70
C ARG A 262 -16.67 16.85 11.84
N VAL A 263 -15.80 15.89 11.55
CA VAL A 263 -15.14 15.04 12.55
C VAL A 263 -14.28 15.84 13.51
N ILE A 264 -13.54 16.84 13.01
CA ILE A 264 -12.64 17.64 13.87
C ILE A 264 -13.27 18.96 14.34
N HIS A 265 -14.57 19.16 14.09
CA HIS A 265 -15.29 20.38 14.43
C HIS A 265 -14.63 21.64 13.86
N ARG A 266 -14.28 21.61 12.56
CA ARG A 266 -13.69 22.75 11.83
C ARG A 266 -14.46 23.02 10.54
N PRO A 267 -14.56 24.28 10.12
CA PRO A 267 -15.24 24.62 8.88
C PRO A 267 -14.52 24.03 7.66
N SER A 268 -15.32 23.74 6.62
CA SER A 268 -14.84 23.22 5.33
C SER A 268 -15.39 24.10 4.21
N TRP A 269 -14.90 25.33 4.13
CA TRP A 269 -15.43 26.36 3.22
C TRP A 269 -14.45 26.83 2.15
N ALA A 270 -13.14 26.63 2.35
CA ALA A 270 -12.14 27.13 1.43
C ALA A 270 -12.06 26.24 0.18
N HIS A 271 -12.06 26.87 -0.98
CA HIS A 271 -11.95 26.19 -2.28
C HIS A 271 -10.79 26.78 -3.10
N PRO A 272 -9.52 26.50 -2.70
CA PRO A 272 -8.39 27.06 -3.41
C PRO A 272 -8.42 26.63 -4.88
N PRO A 273 -8.35 27.61 -5.82
CA PRO A 273 -8.30 27.30 -7.24
C PRO A 273 -6.97 26.66 -7.62
N ILE A 274 -6.96 25.92 -8.73
CA ILE A 274 -5.79 25.13 -9.15
C ILE A 274 -4.51 25.97 -9.32
N TRP A 275 -4.62 27.26 -9.68
CA TRP A 275 -3.45 28.12 -9.85
C TRP A 275 -2.70 28.36 -8.53
N VAL A 276 -3.43 28.47 -7.41
CA VAL A 276 -2.82 28.55 -6.06
C VAL A 276 -2.06 27.27 -5.75
N LEU A 277 -2.67 26.11 -6.03
CA LEU A 277 -2.02 24.81 -5.82
C LEU A 277 -0.78 24.64 -6.71
N ARG A 278 -0.81 25.14 -7.95
CA ARG A 278 0.35 25.11 -8.85
C ARG A 278 1.54 25.92 -8.32
N ILE A 279 1.28 27.03 -7.64
CA ILE A 279 2.32 27.81 -6.98
C ILE A 279 2.97 27.00 -5.85
N LEU A 280 2.17 26.29 -5.06
CA LEU A 280 2.64 25.53 -3.89
C LEU A 280 3.25 24.18 -4.27
N LEU A 281 2.59 23.41 -5.15
CA LEU A 281 2.89 22.00 -5.45
C LEU A 281 3.49 21.78 -6.84
N GLY A 282 3.60 22.84 -7.65
CA GLY A 282 4.09 22.71 -9.03
C GLY A 282 3.19 21.82 -9.88
N GLU A 283 3.80 20.95 -10.68
CA GLU A 283 3.07 20.02 -11.57
C GLU A 283 2.24 18.99 -10.81
N PHE A 284 2.59 18.68 -9.56
CA PHE A 284 1.84 17.74 -8.73
C PHE A 284 0.41 18.21 -8.45
N ALA A 285 0.15 19.52 -8.52
CA ALA A 285 -1.18 20.11 -8.31
C ALA A 285 -2.27 19.47 -9.19
N LYS A 286 -1.95 19.03 -10.41
CA LYS A 286 -2.91 18.37 -11.30
C LYS A 286 -3.45 17.07 -10.70
N TYR A 287 -2.62 16.29 -10.00
CA TYR A 287 -3.00 15.02 -9.38
C TYR A 287 -3.82 15.20 -8.10
N VAL A 288 -3.76 16.38 -7.48
CA VAL A 288 -4.57 16.71 -6.30
C VAL A 288 -6.02 17.04 -6.68
N VAL A 289 -6.27 17.52 -7.91
CA VAL A 289 -7.61 17.90 -8.39
C VAL A 289 -8.20 16.90 -9.38
N THR A 290 -7.54 15.78 -9.60
CA THR A 290 -7.98 14.66 -10.45
C THR A 290 -8.04 13.38 -9.63
N GLY A 291 -8.70 12.36 -10.14
CA GLY A 291 -8.78 11.07 -9.47
C GLY A 291 -9.70 10.10 -10.21
N GLN A 292 -9.89 8.96 -9.63
CA GLN A 292 -10.70 7.87 -10.17
C GLN A 292 -11.45 7.16 -9.04
N LYS A 293 -12.59 6.60 -9.36
CA LYS A 293 -13.41 5.80 -8.44
C LYS A 293 -12.84 4.37 -8.36
N ALA A 294 -11.60 4.24 -7.85
CA ALA A 294 -10.99 2.92 -7.69
C ALA A 294 -11.74 2.09 -6.65
N VAL A 295 -12.00 0.82 -6.98
CA VAL A 295 -12.69 -0.15 -6.12
C VAL A 295 -11.82 -1.39 -5.93
N PRO A 296 -11.77 -1.98 -4.71
CA PRO A 296 -10.92 -3.13 -4.39
C PRO A 296 -11.60 -4.45 -4.79
N ALA A 297 -11.93 -4.60 -6.09
CA ALA A 297 -12.74 -5.70 -6.59
C ALA A 297 -12.11 -7.07 -6.28
N LYS A 298 -10.79 -7.18 -6.44
CA LYS A 298 -10.07 -8.43 -6.17
C LYS A 298 -10.05 -8.78 -4.69
N LEU A 299 -9.81 -7.85 -3.79
CA LEU A 299 -9.85 -8.10 -2.35
C LEU A 299 -11.23 -8.57 -1.90
N LEU A 300 -12.29 -7.90 -2.35
CA LEU A 300 -13.68 -8.28 -2.04
C LEU A 300 -14.03 -9.67 -2.58
N LYS A 301 -13.64 -9.98 -3.83
CA LYS A 301 -13.84 -11.29 -4.45
C LYS A 301 -13.18 -12.43 -3.66
N HIS A 302 -12.02 -12.17 -3.03
CA HIS A 302 -11.32 -13.16 -2.22
C HIS A 302 -11.75 -13.17 -0.74
N GLY A 303 -12.76 -12.38 -0.37
CA GLY A 303 -13.35 -12.39 0.97
C GLY A 303 -12.62 -11.50 1.99
N PHE A 304 -11.80 -10.54 1.56
CA PHE A 304 -11.20 -9.58 2.49
C PHE A 304 -12.29 -8.68 3.11
N VAL A 305 -12.26 -8.54 4.43
CA VAL A 305 -13.19 -7.71 5.19
C VAL A 305 -12.46 -6.46 5.71
N PHE A 306 -12.91 -5.29 5.26
CA PHE A 306 -12.38 -4.01 5.74
C PHE A 306 -12.88 -3.72 7.16
N GLU A 307 -11.99 -3.27 8.04
CA GLU A 307 -12.34 -2.83 9.38
C GLU A 307 -12.92 -1.39 9.37
N TYR A 308 -12.38 -0.56 8.46
CA TYR A 308 -12.79 0.82 8.29
C TYR A 308 -13.34 1.08 6.87
N PRO A 309 -14.49 0.47 6.50
CA PRO A 309 -15.02 0.61 5.15
C PRO A 309 -15.61 2.01 4.88
N MET A 310 -15.99 2.75 5.92
CA MET A 310 -16.65 4.06 5.84
C MET A 310 -15.73 5.17 6.33
N LEU A 311 -15.64 6.27 5.55
CA LEU A 311 -14.75 7.39 5.83
C LEU A 311 -14.95 8.03 7.21
N ASP A 312 -16.21 8.23 7.64
CA ASP A 312 -16.50 8.85 8.94
C ASP A 312 -15.90 8.02 10.09
N GLY A 313 -16.13 6.71 10.09
CA GLY A 313 -15.58 5.79 11.09
C GLY A 313 -14.06 5.79 11.08
N ALA A 314 -13.43 5.73 9.89
CA ALA A 314 -11.99 5.79 9.73
C ALA A 314 -11.38 7.08 10.31
N LEU A 315 -11.96 8.23 9.99
CA LEU A 315 -11.47 9.52 10.49
C LEU A 315 -11.68 9.68 12.01
N ARG A 316 -12.80 9.22 12.56
CA ARG A 316 -13.02 9.23 14.02
C ARG A 316 -12.01 8.38 14.76
N HIS A 317 -11.74 7.17 14.27
CA HIS A 317 -10.72 6.30 14.85
C HIS A 317 -9.33 6.98 14.86
N LEU A 318 -8.94 7.61 13.74
CA LEU A 318 -7.62 8.23 13.61
C LEU A 318 -7.44 9.53 14.41
N LEU A 319 -8.51 10.29 14.65
CA LEU A 319 -8.39 11.67 15.11
C LEU A 319 -9.00 11.93 16.50
N LEU A 320 -9.87 11.03 16.99
CA LEU A 320 -10.58 11.21 18.28
C LEU A 320 -10.16 10.17 19.34
N GLN A 321 -9.35 9.20 18.96
CA GLN A 321 -8.67 8.26 19.86
C GLN A 321 -7.19 8.68 19.94
#